data_562a2945dd87955677a6048444146d17
#
_entry.id   562a2945dd87955677a6048444146d17
#
_cell.length_a   1.000
_cell.length_b   1.000
_cell.length_c   1.000
_cell.angle_alpha   90.00
_cell.angle_beta   90.00
_cell.angle_gamma   90.00
#
_symmetry.space_group_name_H-M   'P 1'
#
loop_
_entity.id
_entity.type
_entity.pdbx_description
1 polymer ?
#
loop_
_entity_poly.entity_id
_entity_poly.type
_entity_poly.pdbx_seq_one_letter_code
_entity_poly.pdbx_strand_id
1 'polypeptide(L)'
;QRQMCIRDRYMEMLFLLKNLYRDPLALSRFSQFRYLHIGKGEIIQNLNENHEFQVCFVLKGSLCLFRDQMESMPLIAVQNEFFFISSLHKCKIKTMDDVQLVIHACNIVAPYLHSRIIEYLQDISIEEVKPVEVLPIYPLIRSYLDLLVDYMKNGTEIPDLHRAKEYELFSLFKICYSKNEIASIFRYALSNDLQFFVSVMTHYKACRTAKELAILCGYNDLIFTQLFKKNFHGDTPYQWLQKQTSYEIEFKLKESTLPIKQIMLDYHFKTFSHFTTYCKRNIGATPNEIRKKGEESKGTPPLETYSVSAND
;
A
#
# COMPACT_ATOMS: atom_id res chain seq x y z
N GLN A 1 3.77 32.98 11.62
CA GLN A 1 3.30 31.68 11.08
C GLN A 1 2.35 31.10 12.11
N ARG A 2 1.04 31.10 11.82
CA ARG A 2 0.04 30.45 12.67
C ARG A 2 0.30 28.93 12.60
N GLN A 3 0.59 28.33 13.75
CA GLN A 3 0.50 26.89 13.90
C GLN A 3 -0.97 26.52 13.59
N MET A 4 -1.18 25.91 12.40
CA MET A 4 -2.47 25.31 12.08
C MET A 4 -2.78 24.23 13.12
N CYS A 5 -3.97 24.30 13.71
CA CYS A 5 -4.46 23.31 14.66
C CYS A 5 -4.43 21.91 14.00
N ILE A 6 -4.13 20.88 14.77
CA ILE A 6 -4.15 19.47 14.30
C ILE A 6 -5.48 19.16 13.61
N ARG A 7 -6.58 19.72 14.11
CA ARG A 7 -7.92 19.60 13.54
C ARG A 7 -8.04 20.20 12.13
N ASP A 8 -7.42 21.36 11.88
CA ASP A 8 -7.52 22.05 10.57
C ASP A 8 -6.71 21.32 9.52
N ARG A 9 -5.51 20.81 9.89
CA ARG A 9 -4.68 19.96 9.05
C ARG A 9 -5.36 18.63 8.73
N TYR A 10 -6.06 18.07 9.70
CA TYR A 10 -6.82 16.83 9.55
C TYR A 10 -8.01 16.99 8.60
N MET A 11 -8.76 18.09 8.71
CA MET A 11 -9.89 18.41 7.81
C MET A 11 -9.42 18.67 6.38
N GLU A 12 -8.26 19.29 6.20
CA GLU A 12 -7.63 19.49 4.89
C GLU A 12 -7.20 18.15 4.28
N MET A 13 -6.61 17.28 5.08
CA MET A 13 -6.27 15.92 4.66
C MET A 13 -7.48 15.08 4.26
N LEU A 14 -8.58 15.14 5.02
CA LEU A 14 -9.84 14.47 4.67
C LEU A 14 -10.47 15.02 3.39
N PHE A 15 -10.40 16.34 3.17
CA PHE A 15 -10.87 16.97 1.94
C PHE A 15 -10.05 16.52 0.72
N LEU A 16 -8.73 16.44 0.87
CA LEU A 16 -7.82 15.97 -0.17
C LEU A 16 -8.03 14.48 -0.47
N LEU A 17 -8.18 13.66 0.55
CA LEU A 17 -8.52 12.23 0.39
C LEU A 17 -9.86 12.05 -0.31
N LYS A 18 -10.92 12.81 0.05
CA LYS A 18 -12.24 12.79 -0.63
C LYS A 18 -12.15 13.14 -2.12
N ASN A 19 -11.25 14.04 -2.50
CA ASN A 19 -11.05 14.40 -3.92
C ASN A 19 -10.28 13.32 -4.71
N LEU A 20 -9.36 12.58 -4.08
CA LEU A 20 -8.72 11.40 -4.65
C LEU A 20 -9.71 10.24 -4.88
N TYR A 21 -10.79 10.16 -4.06
CA TYR A 21 -11.85 9.15 -4.17
C TYR A 21 -12.81 9.32 -5.36
N ARG A 22 -12.63 10.34 -6.20
CA ARG A 22 -13.53 10.57 -7.35
C ARG A 22 -13.27 9.65 -8.55
N ASP A 23 -12.15 8.91 -8.57
CA ASP A 23 -11.88 7.92 -9.61
C ASP A 23 -12.07 6.48 -9.06
N PRO A 24 -13.22 5.82 -9.37
CA PRO A 24 -13.51 4.47 -8.89
C PRO A 24 -12.50 3.42 -9.39
N LEU A 25 -11.90 3.63 -10.56
CA LEU A 25 -10.90 2.73 -11.16
C LEU A 25 -9.52 2.86 -10.48
N ALA A 26 -9.18 4.04 -9.98
CA ALA A 26 -7.97 4.22 -9.20
C ALA A 26 -8.04 3.49 -7.85
N LEU A 27 -9.22 3.46 -7.23
CA LEU A 27 -9.44 2.88 -5.89
C LEU A 27 -9.33 1.35 -5.86
N SER A 28 -9.80 0.65 -6.89
CA SER A 28 -9.75 -0.82 -6.94
C SER A 28 -8.33 -1.39 -7.00
N ARG A 29 -7.33 -0.56 -7.27
CA ARG A 29 -5.92 -0.94 -7.44
C ARG A 29 -5.08 -0.74 -6.18
N PHE A 30 -5.62 -0.12 -5.14
CA PHE A 30 -4.87 0.39 -4.00
C PHE A 30 -5.15 -0.34 -2.68
N SER A 31 -6.13 -1.22 -2.65
CA SER A 31 -6.42 -2.06 -1.49
C SER A 31 -6.60 -3.49 -1.95
N GLN A 32 -5.74 -4.37 -1.49
CA GLN A 32 -5.75 -5.78 -1.88
C GLN A 32 -5.57 -6.69 -0.68
N PHE A 33 -6.36 -7.77 -0.64
CA PHE A 33 -6.07 -8.90 0.22
C PHE A 33 -5.23 -9.93 -0.55
N ARG A 34 -4.20 -10.44 0.11
CA ARG A 34 -3.33 -11.51 -0.42
C ARG A 34 -3.28 -12.66 0.59
N TYR A 35 -3.37 -13.87 0.11
CA TYR A 35 -3.18 -15.07 0.92
C TYR A 35 -1.86 -15.72 0.54
N LEU A 36 -1.01 -15.96 1.53
CA LEU A 36 0.32 -16.56 1.34
C LEU A 36 0.43 -17.83 2.17
N HIS A 37 1.02 -18.84 1.56
CA HIS A 37 1.50 -20.03 2.24
C HIS A 37 3.02 -20.08 2.08
N ILE A 38 3.74 -20.05 3.19
CA ILE A 38 5.18 -19.88 3.25
C ILE A 38 5.74 -21.04 4.03
N GLY A 39 6.70 -21.77 3.45
CA GLY A 39 7.36 -22.89 4.09
C GLY A 39 8.22 -22.48 5.28
N LYS A 40 8.51 -23.44 6.15
CA LYS A 40 9.38 -23.24 7.32
C LYS A 40 10.78 -22.78 6.92
N GLY A 41 11.30 -21.76 7.59
CA GLY A 41 12.66 -21.24 7.41
C GLY A 41 12.81 -20.32 6.20
N GLU A 42 11.76 -20.09 5.41
CA GLU A 42 11.79 -19.15 4.31
C GLU A 42 11.91 -17.70 4.77
N ILE A 43 12.54 -16.89 3.93
CA ILE A 43 12.74 -15.48 4.17
C ILE A 43 12.08 -14.69 3.06
N ILE A 44 11.10 -13.85 3.43
CA ILE A 44 10.51 -12.86 2.52
C ILE A 44 11.14 -11.51 2.81
N GLN A 45 11.74 -10.92 1.78
CA GLN A 45 12.28 -9.56 1.85
C GLN A 45 11.30 -8.60 1.16
N ASN A 46 11.29 -7.35 1.61
CA ASN A 46 10.58 -6.24 0.96
C ASN A 46 9.07 -6.50 0.76
N LEU A 47 8.37 -7.00 1.77
CA LEU A 47 6.92 -7.19 1.71
C LEU A 47 6.16 -5.92 1.30
N ASN A 48 6.71 -4.75 1.56
CA ASN A 48 6.12 -3.43 1.34
C ASN A 48 6.86 -2.59 0.27
N GLU A 49 7.37 -3.22 -0.78
CA GLU A 49 8.11 -2.53 -1.88
C GLU A 49 7.33 -1.39 -2.53
N ASN A 50 6.01 -1.47 -2.55
CA ASN A 50 5.12 -0.50 -3.20
C ASN A 50 4.67 0.64 -2.27
N HIS A 51 5.37 0.89 -1.15
CA HIS A 51 4.93 1.87 -0.15
C HIS A 51 3.52 1.59 0.39
N GLU A 52 3.20 0.34 0.59
CA GLU A 52 1.92 -0.11 1.14
C GLU A 52 1.98 -0.19 2.66
N PHE A 53 0.90 0.23 3.32
CA PHE A 53 0.62 -0.20 4.68
C PHE A 53 0.05 -1.61 4.63
N GLN A 54 0.47 -2.45 5.55
CA GLN A 54 0.01 -3.83 5.57
C GLN A 54 -0.48 -4.21 6.96
N VAL A 55 -1.66 -4.81 7.02
CA VAL A 55 -2.17 -5.54 8.17
C VAL A 55 -1.97 -7.02 7.89
N CYS A 56 -1.14 -7.68 8.68
CA CYS A 56 -0.73 -9.06 8.47
C CYS A 56 -1.36 -9.97 9.53
N PHE A 57 -2.21 -10.90 9.14
CA PHE A 57 -2.94 -11.84 10.00
C PHE A 57 -2.30 -13.23 9.91
N VAL A 58 -1.76 -13.76 11.00
CA VAL A 58 -1.16 -15.09 11.07
C VAL A 58 -2.27 -16.11 11.35
N LEU A 59 -2.69 -16.85 10.33
CA LEU A 59 -3.74 -17.86 10.46
C LEU A 59 -3.21 -19.20 10.98
N LYS A 60 -1.93 -19.51 10.69
CA LYS A 60 -1.23 -20.73 11.12
C LYS A 60 0.26 -20.47 11.21
N GLY A 61 0.93 -21.15 12.13
CA GLY A 61 2.40 -21.11 12.31
C GLY A 61 2.88 -19.90 13.08
N SER A 62 4.18 -19.62 12.96
CA SER A 62 4.86 -18.51 13.66
C SER A 62 5.96 -17.90 12.78
N LEU A 63 6.21 -16.62 12.98
CA LEU A 63 7.19 -15.86 12.20
C LEU A 63 7.88 -14.78 13.03
N CYS A 64 9.06 -14.36 12.56
CA CYS A 64 9.80 -13.21 13.05
C CYS A 64 9.79 -12.09 11.99
N LEU A 65 9.42 -10.88 12.40
CA LEU A 65 9.51 -9.66 11.59
C LEU A 65 10.72 -8.85 12.02
N PHE A 66 11.63 -8.60 11.11
CA PHE A 66 12.79 -7.72 11.29
C PHE A 66 12.52 -6.39 10.59
N ARG A 67 12.80 -5.27 11.27
CA ARG A 67 12.70 -3.90 10.72
C ARG A 67 14.11 -3.31 10.64
N ASP A 68 14.42 -2.56 9.58
CA ASP A 68 15.76 -1.99 9.31
C ASP A 68 16.38 -1.23 10.49
N GLN A 69 15.57 -0.66 11.37
CA GLN A 69 16.04 0.11 12.53
C GLN A 69 16.11 -0.69 13.84
N MET A 70 15.64 -1.95 13.85
CA MET A 70 15.50 -2.79 15.05
C MET A 70 15.89 -4.25 14.80
N GLU A 71 16.99 -4.50 14.08
CA GLU A 71 17.44 -5.89 13.81
C GLU A 71 17.71 -6.71 15.08
N SER A 72 18.03 -6.04 16.19
CA SER A 72 18.34 -6.70 17.47
C SER A 72 17.10 -7.20 18.23
N MET A 73 15.90 -6.74 17.91
CA MET A 73 14.66 -7.15 18.57
C MET A 73 13.55 -7.43 17.53
N PRO A 74 13.52 -8.63 16.95
CA PRO A 74 12.47 -8.98 16.01
C PRO A 74 11.12 -9.07 16.71
N LEU A 75 10.08 -8.60 16.03
CA LEU A 75 8.71 -8.90 16.41
C LEU A 75 8.44 -10.37 16.16
N ILE A 76 7.93 -11.07 17.13
CA ILE A 76 7.44 -12.45 16.98
C ILE A 76 5.92 -12.41 16.92
N ALA A 77 5.35 -13.01 15.88
CA ALA A 77 3.91 -13.20 15.76
C ALA A 77 3.59 -14.68 15.56
N VAL A 78 2.57 -15.16 16.28
CA VAL A 78 2.15 -16.56 16.27
C VAL A 78 0.72 -16.71 15.75
N GLN A 79 0.28 -17.94 15.58
CA GLN A 79 -1.08 -18.25 15.11
C GLN A 79 -2.15 -17.48 15.91
N ASN A 80 -3.12 -16.95 15.19
CA ASN A 80 -4.22 -16.11 15.70
C ASN A 80 -3.77 -14.76 16.26
N GLU A 81 -2.71 -14.23 15.73
CA GLU A 81 -2.26 -12.86 15.98
C GLU A 81 -2.17 -12.06 14.68
N PHE A 82 -2.27 -10.75 14.80
CA PHE A 82 -1.99 -9.85 13.69
C PHE A 82 -1.10 -8.69 14.11
N PHE A 83 -0.40 -8.13 13.13
CA PHE A 83 0.51 -7.01 13.30
C PHE A 83 0.41 -6.06 12.12
N PHE A 84 0.98 -4.87 12.29
CA PHE A 84 0.98 -3.83 11.29
C PHE A 84 2.40 -3.58 10.75
N ILE A 85 2.53 -3.47 9.44
CA ILE A 85 3.75 -3.04 8.77
C ILE A 85 3.53 -1.64 8.19
N SER A 86 4.33 -0.68 8.64
CA SER A 86 4.35 0.67 8.09
C SER A 86 5.01 0.68 6.71
N SER A 87 4.50 1.52 5.81
CA SER A 87 5.14 1.80 4.52
C SER A 87 6.50 2.49 4.65
N LEU A 88 6.83 3.00 5.83
CA LEU A 88 8.02 3.80 6.09
C LEU A 88 9.29 2.98 6.36
N HIS A 89 9.14 1.69 6.63
CA HIS A 89 10.26 0.83 7.02
C HIS A 89 10.35 -0.39 6.12
N LYS A 90 11.56 -0.70 5.66
CA LYS A 90 11.83 -2.00 5.05
C LYS A 90 11.68 -3.09 6.08
N CYS A 91 10.99 -4.14 5.70
CA CYS A 91 10.72 -5.27 6.57
C CYS A 91 11.12 -6.58 5.92
N LYS A 92 11.58 -7.50 6.76
CA LYS A 92 11.94 -8.86 6.39
C LYS A 92 11.22 -9.82 7.33
N ILE A 93 10.50 -10.79 6.77
CA ILE A 93 9.88 -11.87 7.54
C ILE A 93 10.73 -13.13 7.41
N LYS A 94 10.96 -13.82 8.54
CA LYS A 94 11.49 -15.17 8.59
C LYS A 94 10.47 -16.07 9.26
N THR A 95 10.06 -17.14 8.58
CA THR A 95 9.12 -18.12 9.14
C THR A 95 9.85 -19.09 10.08
N MET A 96 9.22 -19.41 11.23
CA MET A 96 9.72 -20.40 12.18
C MET A 96 9.04 -21.78 11.96
N ASP A 97 7.84 -21.75 11.37
CA ASP A 97 7.05 -22.93 10.99
C ASP A 97 6.48 -22.72 9.59
N ASP A 98 5.67 -23.68 9.09
CA ASP A 98 4.82 -23.46 7.91
C ASP A 98 3.73 -22.42 8.26
N VAL A 99 3.77 -21.30 7.59
CA VAL A 99 2.92 -20.12 7.88
C VAL A 99 1.84 -19.95 6.84
N GLN A 100 0.62 -19.71 7.31
CA GLN A 100 -0.48 -19.19 6.50
C GLN A 100 -0.76 -17.75 6.93
N LEU A 101 -0.67 -16.84 5.98
CA LEU A 101 -0.76 -15.41 6.22
C LEU A 101 -1.79 -14.78 5.30
N VAL A 102 -2.70 -13.99 5.86
CA VAL A 102 -3.52 -13.05 5.09
C VAL A 102 -2.95 -11.66 5.27
N ILE A 103 -2.69 -10.98 4.17
CA ILE A 103 -2.19 -9.61 4.15
C ILE A 103 -3.26 -8.72 3.55
N HIS A 104 -3.70 -7.72 4.29
CA HIS A 104 -4.41 -6.59 3.74
C HIS A 104 -3.39 -5.48 3.44
N ALA A 105 -3.13 -5.26 2.16
CA ALA A 105 -2.21 -4.24 1.67
C ALA A 105 -3.01 -3.02 1.20
N CYS A 106 -2.74 -1.87 1.78
CA CYS A 106 -3.33 -0.60 1.37
C CYS A 106 -2.24 0.31 0.83
N ASN A 107 -2.41 0.78 -0.39
CA ASN A 107 -1.59 1.90 -0.84
C ASN A 107 -2.05 3.18 -0.12
N ILE A 108 -1.09 3.97 0.32
CA ILE A 108 -1.34 5.19 1.09
C ILE A 108 -2.14 6.25 0.33
N VAL A 109 -2.16 6.18 -1.01
CA VAL A 109 -2.85 7.16 -1.87
C VAL A 109 -4.37 7.03 -1.80
N ALA A 110 -4.90 5.85 -1.44
CA ALA A 110 -6.34 5.63 -1.29
C ALA A 110 -6.63 4.68 -0.10
N PRO A 111 -6.20 5.00 1.11
CA PRO A 111 -6.33 4.11 2.25
C PRO A 111 -7.72 4.28 2.88
N TYR A 112 -8.72 3.58 2.37
CA TYR A 112 -10.05 3.66 3.01
C TYR A 112 -9.98 3.23 4.47
N LEU A 113 -9.40 2.06 4.75
CA LEU A 113 -9.23 1.56 6.11
C LEU A 113 -8.45 2.57 6.96
N HIS A 114 -7.36 3.09 6.42
CA HIS A 114 -6.50 4.05 7.11
C HIS A 114 -7.24 5.37 7.42
N SER A 115 -7.95 5.98 6.45
CA SER A 115 -8.69 7.21 6.68
C SER A 115 -9.82 7.02 7.70
N ARG A 116 -10.48 5.88 7.69
CA ARG A 116 -11.55 5.56 8.65
C ARG A 116 -11.00 5.28 10.06
N ILE A 117 -9.81 4.68 10.17
CA ILE A 117 -9.14 4.51 11.46
C ILE A 117 -8.77 5.89 12.03
N ILE A 118 -8.19 6.77 11.25
CA ILE A 118 -7.84 8.13 11.68
C ILE A 118 -9.10 8.88 12.15
N GLU A 119 -10.18 8.87 11.36
CA GLU A 119 -11.45 9.50 11.72
C GLU A 119 -12.03 8.92 13.01
N TYR A 120 -11.92 7.61 13.22
CA TYR A 120 -12.39 6.92 14.40
C TYR A 120 -11.59 7.26 15.65
N LEU A 121 -10.29 7.54 15.52
CA LEU A 121 -9.35 7.79 16.61
C LEU A 121 -9.08 9.28 16.86
N GLN A 122 -9.82 10.18 16.23
CA GLN A 122 -9.57 11.63 16.27
C GLN A 122 -9.58 12.22 17.69
N ASP A 123 -10.25 11.57 18.63
CA ASP A 123 -10.39 11.96 20.05
C ASP A 123 -9.35 11.29 20.97
N ILE A 124 -8.47 10.44 20.42
CA ILE A 124 -7.42 9.75 21.15
C ILE A 124 -6.09 10.52 21.04
N SER A 125 -5.46 10.81 22.18
CA SER A 125 -4.07 11.28 22.22
C SER A 125 -3.13 10.08 22.01
N ILE A 126 -2.61 9.96 20.78
CA ILE A 126 -1.74 8.83 20.40
C ILE A 126 -0.45 8.78 21.25
N GLU A 127 0.00 9.93 21.75
CA GLU A 127 1.19 10.05 22.59
C GLU A 127 1.05 9.34 23.94
N GLU A 128 -0.18 9.27 24.45
CA GLU A 128 -0.53 8.63 25.73
C GLU A 128 -0.78 7.12 25.60
N VAL A 129 -1.00 6.62 24.38
CA VAL A 129 -1.27 5.20 24.14
C VAL A 129 0.03 4.40 24.15
N LYS A 130 0.10 3.34 24.97
CA LYS A 130 1.24 2.43 24.98
C LYS A 130 1.31 1.67 23.63
N PRO A 131 2.47 1.61 22.98
CA PRO A 131 2.61 0.86 21.74
C PRO A 131 2.42 -0.65 22.02
N VAL A 132 1.57 -1.27 21.20
CA VAL A 132 1.44 -2.74 21.12
C VAL A 132 1.78 -3.12 19.69
N GLU A 133 2.58 -4.14 19.53
CA GLU A 133 3.08 -4.54 18.20
C GLU A 133 2.26 -5.67 17.60
N VAL A 134 1.58 -6.44 18.43
CA VAL A 134 0.79 -7.62 18.05
C VAL A 134 -0.52 -7.61 18.83
N LEU A 135 -1.64 -7.92 18.16
CA LEU A 135 -2.95 -8.10 18.78
C LEU A 135 -3.53 -9.47 18.41
N PRO A 136 -4.35 -10.08 19.29
CA PRO A 136 -5.00 -11.36 19.01
C PRO A 136 -6.08 -11.21 17.94
N ILE A 137 -6.24 -12.21 17.09
CA ILE A 137 -7.36 -12.33 16.16
C ILE A 137 -8.56 -12.92 16.90
N TYR A 138 -9.57 -12.12 17.17
CA TYR A 138 -10.81 -12.59 17.80
C TYR A 138 -11.63 -13.50 16.89
N PRO A 139 -12.48 -14.39 17.44
CA PRO A 139 -13.21 -15.40 16.65
C PRO A 139 -14.02 -14.83 15.48
N LEU A 140 -14.62 -13.65 15.65
CA LEU A 140 -15.41 -13.00 14.59
C LEU A 140 -14.52 -12.59 13.40
N ILE A 141 -13.34 -12.02 13.67
CA ILE A 141 -12.35 -11.68 12.64
C ILE A 141 -11.77 -12.96 12.04
N ARG A 142 -11.57 -14.01 12.82
CA ARG A 142 -11.08 -15.29 12.31
C ARG A 142 -12.06 -15.88 11.29
N SER A 143 -13.35 -15.93 11.58
CA SER A 143 -14.39 -16.40 10.66
C SER A 143 -14.42 -15.57 9.36
N TYR A 144 -14.28 -14.25 9.48
CA TYR A 144 -14.16 -13.36 8.34
C TYR A 144 -12.93 -13.70 7.47
N LEU A 145 -11.77 -13.94 8.08
CA LEU A 145 -10.54 -14.27 7.36
C LEU A 145 -10.61 -15.64 6.69
N ASP A 146 -11.22 -16.64 7.34
CA ASP A 146 -11.40 -17.98 6.77
C ASP A 146 -12.28 -17.90 5.51
N LEU A 147 -13.40 -17.18 5.57
CA LEU A 147 -14.26 -16.93 4.40
C LEU A 147 -13.52 -16.16 3.29
N LEU A 148 -12.70 -15.17 3.66
CA LEU A 148 -11.91 -14.40 2.70
C LEU A 148 -10.88 -15.29 1.98
N VAL A 149 -10.24 -16.22 2.71
CA VAL A 149 -9.32 -17.20 2.12
C VAL A 149 -10.03 -18.11 1.13
N ASP A 150 -11.25 -18.53 1.44
CA ASP A 150 -12.05 -19.36 0.52
C ASP A 150 -12.38 -18.60 -0.78
N TYR A 151 -12.72 -17.32 -0.71
CA TYR A 151 -12.90 -16.49 -1.91
C TYR A 151 -11.62 -16.42 -2.75
N MET A 152 -10.46 -16.19 -2.11
CA MET A 152 -9.18 -16.08 -2.82
C MET A 152 -8.75 -17.40 -3.46
N LYS A 153 -8.98 -18.54 -2.81
CA LYS A 153 -8.66 -19.87 -3.34
C LYS A 153 -9.52 -20.26 -4.53
N ASN A 154 -10.76 -19.80 -4.57
CA ASN A 154 -11.68 -20.10 -5.67
C ASN A 154 -11.51 -19.20 -6.90
N GLY A 155 -10.44 -18.38 -6.95
CA GLY A 155 -10.03 -17.62 -8.12
C GLY A 155 -10.96 -16.45 -8.48
N THR A 156 -11.75 -15.96 -7.55
CA THR A 156 -12.64 -14.80 -7.76
C THR A 156 -11.85 -13.50 -7.58
N GLU A 157 -11.11 -13.09 -8.60
CA GLU A 157 -10.53 -11.73 -8.66
C GLU A 157 -11.63 -10.72 -9.03
N ILE A 158 -12.44 -10.36 -8.06
CA ILE A 158 -13.44 -9.29 -8.21
C ILE A 158 -12.91 -8.07 -7.47
N PRO A 159 -12.47 -7.01 -8.17
CA PRO A 159 -11.90 -5.81 -7.52
C PRO A 159 -12.83 -5.20 -6.47
N ASP A 160 -14.14 -5.18 -6.72
CA ASP A 160 -15.14 -4.67 -5.78
C ASP A 160 -15.25 -5.51 -4.51
N LEU A 161 -14.89 -6.81 -4.57
CA LEU A 161 -14.88 -7.68 -3.39
C LEU A 161 -13.82 -7.23 -2.37
N HIS A 162 -12.62 -6.92 -2.81
CA HIS A 162 -11.56 -6.43 -1.91
C HIS A 162 -12.01 -5.18 -1.16
N ARG A 163 -12.67 -4.28 -1.86
CA ARG A 163 -13.19 -3.05 -1.26
C ARG A 163 -14.34 -3.31 -0.26
N ALA A 164 -15.28 -4.16 -0.62
CA ALA A 164 -16.37 -4.57 0.29
C ALA A 164 -15.80 -5.24 1.55
N LYS A 165 -14.79 -6.10 1.39
CA LYS A 165 -14.11 -6.78 2.48
C LYS A 165 -13.28 -5.83 3.36
N GLU A 166 -12.72 -4.78 2.81
CA GLU A 166 -12.06 -3.74 3.60
C GLU A 166 -13.05 -2.97 4.49
N TYR A 167 -14.25 -2.63 3.99
CA TYR A 167 -15.31 -2.00 4.79
C TYR A 167 -15.75 -2.90 5.94
N GLU A 168 -15.93 -4.19 5.66
CA GLU A 168 -16.30 -5.18 6.67
C GLU A 168 -15.21 -5.31 7.75
N LEU A 169 -13.93 -5.42 7.35
CA LEU A 169 -12.79 -5.52 8.26
C LEU A 169 -12.73 -4.33 9.23
N PHE A 170 -12.93 -3.10 8.72
CA PHE A 170 -12.95 -1.92 9.58
C PHE A 170 -14.09 -1.96 10.61
N SER A 171 -15.26 -2.44 10.20
CA SER A 171 -16.41 -2.59 11.11
C SER A 171 -16.11 -3.64 12.18
N LEU A 172 -15.46 -4.75 11.80
CA LEU A 172 -15.03 -5.80 12.73
C LEU A 172 -13.98 -5.29 13.72
N PHE A 173 -13.04 -4.46 13.28
CA PHE A 173 -12.08 -3.83 14.21
C PHE A 173 -12.79 -3.00 15.28
N LYS A 174 -13.78 -2.21 14.90
CA LYS A 174 -14.56 -1.41 15.86
C LYS A 174 -15.38 -2.24 16.84
N ILE A 175 -15.81 -3.43 16.45
CA ILE A 175 -16.59 -4.35 17.28
C ILE A 175 -15.67 -5.11 18.23
N CYS A 176 -14.51 -5.57 17.73
CA CYS A 176 -13.66 -6.52 18.47
C CYS A 176 -12.61 -5.84 19.35
N TYR A 177 -12.15 -4.62 18.99
CA TYR A 177 -11.08 -3.94 19.72
C TYR A 177 -11.53 -2.59 20.26
N SER A 178 -10.97 -2.23 21.42
CA SER A 178 -11.10 -0.88 21.96
C SER A 178 -10.37 0.15 21.10
N LYS A 179 -10.76 1.41 21.20
CA LYS A 179 -10.06 2.51 20.53
C LYS A 179 -8.56 2.56 20.87
N ASN A 180 -8.20 2.25 22.12
CA ASN A 180 -6.81 2.25 22.57
C ASN A 180 -5.99 1.13 21.91
N GLU A 181 -6.55 -0.07 21.76
CA GLU A 181 -5.88 -1.17 21.05
C GLU A 181 -5.69 -0.84 19.57
N ILE A 182 -6.72 -0.28 18.89
CA ILE A 182 -6.61 0.16 17.51
C ILE A 182 -5.57 1.29 17.39
N ALA A 183 -5.60 2.29 18.29
CA ALA A 183 -4.62 3.38 18.28
C ALA A 183 -3.18 2.85 18.50
N SER A 184 -3.02 1.87 19.36
CA SER A 184 -1.75 1.24 19.72
C SER A 184 -1.11 0.52 18.52
N ILE A 185 -1.85 -0.35 17.83
CA ILE A 185 -1.35 -1.14 16.68
C ILE A 185 -1.05 -0.24 15.47
N PHE A 186 -1.88 0.78 15.24
CA PHE A 186 -1.73 1.72 14.13
C PHE A 186 -0.90 2.97 14.47
N ARG A 187 -0.29 3.05 15.67
CA ARG A 187 0.46 4.22 16.12
C ARG A 187 1.48 4.74 15.12
N TYR A 188 2.22 3.85 14.49
CA TYR A 188 3.21 4.24 13.48
C TYR A 188 2.58 4.83 12.21
N ALA A 189 1.36 4.40 11.89
CA ALA A 189 0.60 4.99 10.78
C ALA A 189 0.04 6.37 11.11
N LEU A 190 -0.06 6.71 12.39
CA LEU A 190 -0.66 7.96 12.87
C LEU A 190 0.41 9.02 13.24
N SER A 191 1.70 8.73 13.04
CA SER A 191 2.82 9.62 13.38
C SER A 191 2.95 10.83 12.45
N ASN A 192 3.75 11.84 12.86
CA ASN A 192 4.06 13.02 12.04
C ASN A 192 4.73 12.68 10.70
N ASP A 193 5.46 11.56 10.65
CA ASP A 193 6.08 11.06 9.40
C ASP A 193 5.00 10.70 8.37
N LEU A 194 3.83 10.24 8.80
CA LEU A 194 2.70 9.99 7.92
C LEU A 194 2.12 11.27 7.33
N GLN A 195 2.02 12.35 8.09
CA GLN A 195 1.51 13.65 7.58
C GLN A 195 2.39 14.15 6.44
N PHE A 196 3.71 14.03 6.59
CA PHE A 196 4.65 14.36 5.52
C PHE A 196 4.43 13.46 4.29
N PHE A 197 4.32 12.15 4.50
CA PHE A 197 4.10 11.19 3.41
C PHE A 197 2.77 11.47 2.68
N VAL A 198 1.66 11.67 3.40
CA VAL A 198 0.35 12.00 2.81
C VAL A 198 0.42 13.31 2.03
N SER A 199 1.11 14.33 2.54
CA SER A 199 1.30 15.59 1.82
C SER A 199 2.03 15.37 0.49
N VAL A 200 3.12 14.60 0.49
CA VAL A 200 3.84 14.22 -0.73
C VAL A 200 2.93 13.50 -1.72
N MET A 201 2.21 12.47 -1.26
CA MET A 201 1.34 11.66 -2.12
C MET A 201 0.16 12.44 -2.69
N THR A 202 -0.31 13.46 -1.99
CA THR A 202 -1.36 14.35 -2.46
C THR A 202 -0.88 15.26 -3.59
N HIS A 203 0.34 15.75 -3.49
CA HIS A 203 0.83 16.81 -4.37
C HIS A 203 1.71 16.34 -5.51
N TYR A 204 2.30 15.13 -5.46
CA TYR A 204 3.30 14.71 -6.44
C TYR A 204 2.80 14.70 -7.89
N LYS A 205 1.51 14.38 -8.13
CA LYS A 205 0.93 14.37 -9.49
C LYS A 205 0.79 15.78 -10.10
N ALA A 206 0.68 16.79 -9.25
CA ALA A 206 0.59 18.20 -9.67
C ALA A 206 1.97 18.83 -9.92
N CYS A 207 3.07 18.15 -9.57
CA CYS A 207 4.42 18.67 -9.62
C CYS A 207 5.21 18.04 -10.76
N ARG A 208 6.10 18.85 -11.36
CA ARG A 208 7.10 18.39 -12.35
C ARG A 208 8.49 18.22 -11.76
N THR A 209 8.75 18.93 -10.66
CA THR A 209 10.07 18.97 -10.03
C THR A 209 9.96 18.70 -8.54
N ALA A 210 11.05 18.18 -7.96
CA ALA A 210 11.19 18.00 -6.53
C ALA A 210 11.03 19.31 -5.75
N LYS A 211 11.46 20.43 -6.33
CA LYS A 211 11.34 21.75 -5.73
C LYS A 211 9.89 22.24 -5.66
N GLU A 212 9.12 22.06 -6.73
CA GLU A 212 7.68 22.35 -6.73
C GLU A 212 6.95 21.50 -5.68
N LEU A 213 7.31 20.22 -5.58
CA LEU A 213 6.73 19.31 -4.59
C LEU A 213 7.05 19.78 -3.15
N ALA A 214 8.29 20.19 -2.88
CA ALA A 214 8.69 20.73 -1.58
C ALA A 214 7.85 21.97 -1.20
N ILE A 215 7.67 22.88 -2.14
CA ILE A 215 6.86 24.11 -1.94
C ILE A 215 5.41 23.76 -1.63
N LEU A 216 4.79 22.87 -2.40
CA LEU A 216 3.40 22.46 -2.17
C LEU A 216 3.21 21.72 -0.85
N CYS A 217 4.22 20.97 -0.40
CA CYS A 217 4.23 20.35 0.92
C CYS A 217 4.54 21.33 2.07
N GLY A 218 4.86 22.59 1.77
CA GLY A 218 5.12 23.63 2.78
C GLY A 218 6.54 23.56 3.39
N TYR A 219 7.50 22.97 2.72
CA TYR A 219 8.88 22.81 3.20
C TYR A 219 9.89 23.53 2.30
N ASN A 220 11.02 23.94 2.88
CA ASN A 220 12.19 24.30 2.08
C ASN A 220 12.91 23.05 1.54
N ASP A 221 13.70 23.19 0.47
CA ASP A 221 14.33 22.08 -0.24
C ASP A 221 15.21 21.18 0.65
N LEU A 222 15.93 21.78 1.61
CA LEU A 222 16.85 21.04 2.48
C LEU A 222 16.07 20.14 3.46
N ILE A 223 15.14 20.72 4.20
CA ILE A 223 14.29 19.98 5.15
C ILE A 223 13.46 18.96 4.42
N PHE A 224 12.88 19.32 3.26
CA PHE A 224 12.10 18.39 2.44
C PHE A 224 12.91 17.17 2.02
N THR A 225 14.15 17.38 1.53
CA THR A 225 15.02 16.28 1.11
C THR A 225 15.41 15.37 2.28
N GLN A 226 15.66 15.93 3.46
CA GLN A 226 15.98 15.15 4.66
C GLN A 226 14.77 14.30 5.12
N LEU A 227 13.60 14.91 5.25
CA LEU A 227 12.37 14.22 5.60
C LEU A 227 12.00 13.17 4.54
N PHE A 228 12.21 13.50 3.26
CA PHE A 228 11.94 12.61 2.15
C PHE A 228 12.80 11.35 2.23
N LYS A 229 14.11 11.47 2.39
CA LYS A 229 15.01 10.32 2.54
C LYS A 229 14.64 9.45 3.74
N LYS A 230 14.26 10.09 4.87
CA LYS A 230 13.81 9.38 6.06
C LYS A 230 12.54 8.55 5.80
N ASN A 231 11.57 9.11 5.06
CA ASN A 231 10.23 8.55 4.88
C ASN A 231 10.04 7.73 3.60
N PHE A 232 10.99 7.79 2.65
CA PHE A 232 10.94 7.13 1.34
C PHE A 232 12.15 6.23 1.11
N HIS A 233 12.53 5.44 2.11
CA HIS A 233 13.57 4.40 2.04
C HIS A 233 14.94 4.87 1.53
N GLY A 234 15.30 6.13 1.80
CA GLY A 234 16.55 6.72 1.38
C GLY A 234 16.55 7.31 -0.04
N ASP A 235 15.44 7.18 -0.78
CA ASP A 235 15.31 7.83 -2.08
C ASP A 235 15.35 9.35 -1.95
N THR A 236 15.95 10.01 -2.93
CA THR A 236 15.78 11.46 -3.08
C THR A 236 14.42 11.77 -3.72
N PRO A 237 13.84 12.97 -3.48
CA PRO A 237 12.57 13.35 -4.12
C PRO A 237 12.60 13.20 -5.65
N TYR A 238 13.71 13.54 -6.29
CA TYR A 238 13.88 13.40 -7.74
C TYR A 238 13.85 11.93 -8.19
N GLN A 239 14.61 11.05 -7.53
CA GLN A 239 14.66 9.62 -7.87
C GLN A 239 13.28 8.98 -7.72
N TRP A 240 12.60 9.31 -6.63
CA TRP A 240 11.27 8.79 -6.37
C TRP A 240 10.23 9.27 -7.40
N LEU A 241 10.18 10.58 -7.70
CA LEU A 241 9.30 11.12 -8.74
C LEU A 241 9.55 10.46 -10.10
N GLN A 242 10.81 10.20 -10.45
CA GLN A 242 11.17 9.51 -11.68
C GLN A 242 10.65 8.07 -11.70
N LYS A 243 10.75 7.34 -10.59
CA LYS A 243 10.19 5.99 -10.44
C LYS A 243 8.65 6.02 -10.58
N GLN A 244 7.96 6.92 -9.89
CA GLN A 244 6.49 7.05 -9.97
C GLN A 244 6.04 7.37 -11.40
N THR A 245 6.67 8.32 -12.06
CA THR A 245 6.37 8.65 -13.47
C THR A 245 6.57 7.43 -14.39
N SER A 246 7.62 6.64 -14.15
CA SER A 246 7.89 5.44 -14.94
C SER A 246 6.82 4.36 -14.73
N TYR A 247 6.41 4.11 -13.50
CA TYR A 247 5.31 3.19 -13.18
C TYR A 247 3.98 3.61 -13.81
N GLU A 248 3.64 4.90 -13.73
CA GLU A 248 2.40 5.42 -14.31
C GLU A 248 2.39 5.32 -15.85
N ILE A 249 3.52 5.63 -16.51
CA ILE A 249 3.67 5.49 -17.95
C ILE A 249 3.55 4.02 -18.36
N GLU A 250 4.29 3.13 -17.68
CA GLU A 250 4.24 1.70 -17.96
C GLU A 250 2.82 1.16 -17.82
N PHE A 251 2.17 1.52 -16.73
CA PHE A 251 0.78 1.15 -16.46
C PHE A 251 -0.16 1.65 -17.58
N LYS A 252 -0.13 2.95 -17.92
CA LYS A 252 -0.97 3.49 -18.98
C LYS A 252 -0.70 2.83 -20.33
N LEU A 253 0.56 2.50 -20.64
CA LEU A 253 0.91 1.81 -21.86
C LEU A 253 0.36 0.38 -21.91
N LYS A 254 0.34 -0.35 -20.80
CA LYS A 254 -0.16 -1.73 -20.71
C LYS A 254 -1.69 -1.82 -20.65
N GLU A 255 -2.32 -0.93 -19.89
CA GLU A 255 -3.72 -1.08 -19.50
C GLU A 255 -4.70 -0.21 -20.29
N SER A 256 -4.27 0.93 -20.80
CA SER A 256 -5.17 1.84 -21.50
C SER A 256 -5.15 1.65 -23.02
N THR A 257 -6.28 1.98 -23.65
CA THR A 257 -6.41 2.05 -25.12
C THR A 257 -5.98 3.41 -25.70
N LEU A 258 -5.51 4.34 -24.85
CA LEU A 258 -5.09 5.67 -25.29
C LEU A 258 -3.96 5.57 -26.30
N PRO A 259 -3.96 6.43 -27.35
CA PRO A 259 -2.83 6.52 -28.29
C PRO A 259 -1.53 6.81 -27.54
N ILE A 260 -0.44 6.16 -27.92
CA ILE A 260 0.89 6.37 -27.29
C ILE A 260 1.29 7.86 -27.35
N LYS A 261 0.93 8.55 -28.43
CA LYS A 261 1.15 10.00 -28.57
C LYS A 261 0.43 10.79 -27.50
N GLN A 262 -0.79 10.39 -27.13
CA GLN A 262 -1.55 11.06 -26.05
C GLN A 262 -0.86 10.84 -24.69
N ILE A 263 -0.45 9.61 -24.40
CA ILE A 263 0.30 9.30 -23.16
C ILE A 263 1.60 10.12 -23.12
N MET A 264 2.33 10.19 -24.21
CA MET A 264 3.53 11.02 -24.31
C MET A 264 3.25 12.50 -23.95
N LEU A 265 2.16 13.07 -24.46
CA LEU A 265 1.78 14.45 -24.21
C LEU A 265 1.30 14.67 -22.76
N ASP A 266 0.56 13.72 -22.19
CA ASP A 266 0.09 13.78 -20.79
C ASP A 266 1.26 13.91 -19.80
N TYR A 267 2.40 13.26 -20.10
CA TYR A 267 3.63 13.35 -19.32
C TYR A 267 4.61 14.42 -19.84
N HIS A 268 4.13 15.34 -20.69
CA HIS A 268 4.84 16.53 -21.16
C HIS A 268 6.13 16.24 -21.98
N PHE A 269 6.23 15.07 -22.60
CA PHE A 269 7.31 14.82 -23.56
C PHE A 269 7.03 15.55 -24.87
N LYS A 270 8.00 16.33 -25.32
CA LYS A 270 7.87 17.14 -26.54
C LYS A 270 8.05 16.32 -27.83
N THR A 271 8.84 15.25 -27.78
CA THR A 271 9.15 14.42 -28.97
C THR A 271 9.03 12.94 -28.64
N PHE A 272 8.61 12.16 -29.63
CA PHE A 272 8.50 10.71 -29.51
C PHE A 272 9.86 10.03 -29.28
N SER A 273 10.93 10.58 -29.86
CA SER A 273 12.30 10.08 -29.64
C SER A 273 12.71 10.22 -28.18
N HIS A 274 12.46 11.37 -27.55
CA HIS A 274 12.76 11.59 -26.13
C HIS A 274 11.92 10.67 -25.24
N PHE A 275 10.64 10.50 -25.54
CA PHE A 275 9.75 9.59 -24.81
C PHE A 275 10.23 8.12 -24.90
N THR A 276 10.60 7.68 -26.10
CA THR A 276 11.13 6.34 -26.33
C THR A 276 12.44 6.10 -25.58
N THR A 277 13.34 7.09 -25.59
CA THR A 277 14.60 7.03 -24.84
C THR A 277 14.35 6.96 -23.32
N TYR A 278 13.39 7.74 -22.84
CA TYR A 278 12.97 7.69 -21.43
C TYR A 278 12.44 6.30 -21.03
N CYS A 279 11.51 5.73 -21.83
CA CYS A 279 10.97 4.40 -21.58
C CYS A 279 12.04 3.32 -21.57
N LYS A 280 12.93 3.32 -22.57
CA LYS A 280 14.06 2.36 -22.60
C LYS A 280 14.95 2.46 -21.37
N ARG A 281 15.28 3.69 -20.94
CA ARG A 281 16.19 3.93 -19.81
C ARG A 281 15.57 3.57 -18.46
N ASN A 282 14.28 3.89 -18.24
CA ASN A 282 13.65 3.83 -16.91
C ASN A 282 12.70 2.64 -16.74
N ILE A 283 12.17 2.08 -17.87
CA ILE A 283 11.23 0.94 -17.87
C ILE A 283 11.85 -0.29 -18.53
N GLY A 284 12.91 -0.10 -19.34
CA GLY A 284 13.65 -1.20 -19.97
C GLY A 284 13.13 -1.62 -21.36
N ALA A 285 12.08 -0.96 -21.90
CA ALA A 285 11.50 -1.29 -23.20
C ALA A 285 10.96 -0.05 -23.92
N THR A 286 10.69 -0.15 -25.22
CA THR A 286 10.03 0.91 -25.99
C THR A 286 8.54 0.99 -25.66
N PRO A 287 7.88 2.15 -25.86
CA PRO A 287 6.43 2.27 -25.63
C PRO A 287 5.59 1.22 -26.36
N ASN A 288 5.97 0.87 -27.59
CA ASN A 288 5.27 -0.16 -28.37
C ASN A 288 5.46 -1.57 -27.80
N GLU A 289 6.68 -1.91 -27.37
CA GLU A 289 6.98 -3.21 -26.72
C GLU A 289 6.24 -3.35 -25.40
N ILE A 290 6.16 -2.27 -24.61
CA ILE A 290 5.43 -2.27 -23.33
C ILE A 290 3.93 -2.52 -23.59
N ARG A 291 3.34 -1.85 -24.58
CA ARG A 291 1.93 -2.03 -24.97
C ARG A 291 1.64 -3.46 -25.40
N LYS A 292 2.49 -4.00 -26.29
CA LYS A 292 2.33 -5.37 -26.78
C LYS A 292 2.35 -6.40 -25.65
N LYS A 293 3.27 -6.26 -24.67
CA LYS A 293 3.30 -7.11 -23.48
C LYS A 293 2.00 -7.01 -22.65
N GLY A 294 1.39 -5.83 -22.55
CA GLY A 294 0.12 -5.65 -21.89
C GLY A 294 -1.04 -6.36 -22.61
N GLU A 295 -1.05 -6.35 -23.94
CA GLU A 295 -2.04 -7.04 -24.76
C GLU A 295 -1.89 -8.57 -24.69
N GLU A 296 -0.66 -9.07 -24.71
CA GLU A 296 -0.35 -10.50 -24.58
C GLU A 296 -0.78 -11.06 -23.21
N SER A 297 -0.62 -10.30 -22.14
CA SER A 297 -1.07 -10.71 -20.78
C SER A 297 -2.59 -10.78 -20.63
N LYS A 298 -3.34 -10.04 -21.44
CA LYS A 298 -4.83 -10.06 -21.46
C LYS A 298 -5.40 -11.18 -22.33
N GLY A 299 -4.60 -11.74 -23.24
CA GLY A 299 -5.01 -12.80 -24.16
C GLY A 299 -4.81 -14.23 -23.66
N THR A 300 -4.23 -14.44 -22.49
CA THR A 300 -4.06 -15.78 -21.91
C THR A 300 -5.39 -16.19 -21.29
N PRO A 301 -6.08 -17.25 -21.81
CA PRO A 301 -7.31 -17.73 -21.19
C PRO A 301 -7.02 -18.22 -19.76
N PRO A 302 -8.00 -18.16 -18.83
CA PRO A 302 -7.83 -18.74 -17.51
C PRO A 302 -7.46 -20.20 -17.67
N LEU A 303 -6.44 -20.63 -16.90
CA LEU A 303 -5.99 -22.01 -16.83
C LEU A 303 -7.20 -22.95 -16.72
N GLU A 304 -7.24 -23.94 -17.62
CA GLU A 304 -8.30 -24.92 -17.75
C GLU A 304 -8.74 -25.45 -16.37
N THR A 305 -10.03 -25.36 -16.13
CA THR A 305 -10.71 -26.04 -15.03
C THR A 305 -10.29 -27.51 -15.02
N TYR A 306 -9.59 -27.94 -13.99
CA TYR A 306 -9.44 -29.35 -13.70
C TYR A 306 -10.86 -29.93 -13.52
N SER A 307 -11.32 -30.65 -14.53
CA SER A 307 -12.49 -31.49 -14.45
C SER A 307 -12.17 -32.62 -13.45
N VAL A 308 -12.77 -32.57 -12.29
CA VAL A 308 -12.86 -33.72 -11.39
C VAL A 308 -13.74 -34.73 -12.12
N SER A 309 -13.14 -35.74 -12.73
CA SER A 309 -13.83 -36.93 -13.16
C SER A 309 -14.36 -37.64 -11.93
N ALA A 310 -15.67 -37.59 -11.73
CA ALA A 310 -16.38 -38.55 -10.91
C ALA A 310 -16.17 -39.93 -11.56
N ASN A 311 -15.46 -40.79 -10.91
CA ASN A 311 -15.51 -42.24 -11.16
C ASN A 311 -15.70 -42.91 -9.81
N ASP A 312 -16.90 -43.56 -9.73
CA ASP A 312 -17.35 -44.74 -8.98
C ASP A 312 -16.83 -44.96 -7.57
#